data_8377df7014ee81a283f7013d238205f3
#
_entry.id   8377df7014ee81a283f7013d238205f3
#
_cell.length_a   1.000
_cell.length_b   1.000
_cell.length_c   1.000
_cell.angle_alpha   90.00
_cell.angle_beta   90.00
_cell.angle_gamma   90.00
#
_symmetry.space_group_name_H-M   'P 1'
#
loop_
_entity.id
_entity.type
_entity.pdbx_description
1 polymer ?
#
loop_
_entity_poly.entity_id
_entity_poly.type
_entity_poly.pdbx_seq_one_letter_code
_entity_poly.pdbx_strand_id
1 'polypeptide(L)'
;IKDIHRPTQHWGVMNYDPALCIVCERCVTVCQDMVGSNALSTVKRPSDAIEKTFKDEMPKDAYAMWNKLNKSLIGYDADACTNCGECISACPVGALVSHDFQYTSNAWELKKIPAANPHSSDCAFMYYEIKHESIDKHATKKIYRVTNEPHYSTVNGSGRFAYDFENKVEAKDAKAFRDAIEAFKKAKNIKFNSFITNEEALILQK
;
A
#
# COMPACT_ATOMS: atom_id res chain seq x y z
N ILE A 1 -9.73 34.48 -1.46
CA ILE A 1 -9.92 33.01 -1.46
C ILE A 1 -9.50 32.59 -0.06
N LYS A 2 -10.45 32.23 0.81
CA LYS A 2 -10.12 31.60 2.09
C LYS A 2 -9.53 30.26 1.73
N ASP A 3 -8.29 30.01 2.14
CA ASP A 3 -7.65 28.70 2.03
C ASP A 3 -8.49 27.68 2.80
N ILE A 4 -9.33 26.95 2.09
CA ILE A 4 -10.03 25.80 2.61
C ILE A 4 -9.04 24.63 2.53
N HIS A 5 -7.94 24.75 3.26
CA HIS A 5 -7.01 23.65 3.41
C HIS A 5 -7.68 22.61 4.33
N ARG A 6 -8.07 21.49 3.75
CA ARG A 6 -8.56 20.36 4.51
C ARG A 6 -7.38 19.60 5.06
N PRO A 7 -7.35 19.30 6.35
CA PRO A 7 -6.23 18.59 6.93
C PRO A 7 -6.12 17.19 6.30
N THR A 8 -4.89 16.77 6.05
CA THR A 8 -4.57 15.39 5.69
C THR A 8 -5.09 14.47 6.78
N GLN A 9 -5.76 13.40 6.39
CA GLN A 9 -6.28 12.38 7.30
C GLN A 9 -5.30 11.21 7.38
N HIS A 10 -5.10 10.67 8.58
CA HIS A 10 -4.27 9.50 8.81
C HIS A 10 -5.16 8.26 8.94
N TRP A 11 -4.98 7.31 8.03
CA TRP A 11 -5.76 6.08 7.94
C TRP A 11 -4.83 4.87 8.10
N GLY A 12 -4.48 4.54 9.34
CA GLY A 12 -3.54 3.44 9.61
C GLY A 12 -2.18 3.66 8.96
N VAL A 13 -1.85 2.86 7.96
CA VAL A 13 -0.55 2.89 7.24
C VAL A 13 -0.49 3.93 6.12
N MET A 14 -1.57 4.67 5.89
CA MET A 14 -1.68 5.61 4.77
C MET A 14 -2.18 6.99 5.21
N ASN A 15 -1.82 7.97 4.42
CA ASN A 15 -2.33 9.33 4.51
C ASN A 15 -3.29 9.60 3.36
N TYR A 16 -4.41 10.25 3.65
CA TYR A 16 -5.37 10.72 2.67
C TYR A 16 -5.45 12.23 2.66
N ASP A 17 -5.16 12.84 1.52
CA ASP A 17 -5.34 14.27 1.29
C ASP A 17 -6.57 14.49 0.39
N PRO A 18 -7.70 14.92 0.97
CA PRO A 18 -8.91 15.16 0.20
C PRO A 18 -8.79 16.33 -0.79
N ALA A 19 -7.82 17.24 -0.60
CA ALA A 19 -7.60 18.36 -1.51
C ALA A 19 -6.99 17.92 -2.85
N LEU A 20 -6.25 16.81 -2.86
CA LEU A 20 -5.67 16.22 -4.06
C LEU A 20 -6.60 15.20 -4.73
N CYS A 21 -7.66 14.77 -4.06
CA CYS A 21 -8.53 13.72 -4.55
C CYS A 21 -9.42 14.20 -5.71
N ILE A 22 -9.34 13.51 -6.84
CA ILE A 22 -10.17 13.76 -8.03
C ILE A 22 -11.44 12.89 -8.09
N VAL A 23 -11.71 12.13 -7.03
CA VAL A 23 -12.88 11.23 -6.89
C VAL A 23 -13.00 10.26 -8.08
N CYS A 24 -11.89 9.69 -8.53
CA CYS A 24 -11.86 8.72 -9.62
C CYS A 24 -12.33 7.32 -9.22
N GLU A 25 -12.53 7.07 -7.92
CA GLU A 25 -13.03 5.82 -7.31
C GLU A 25 -12.15 4.58 -7.52
N ARG A 26 -10.96 4.69 -8.14
CA ARG A 26 -10.06 3.55 -8.34
C ARG A 26 -9.67 2.84 -7.03
N CYS A 27 -9.44 3.61 -5.97
CA CYS A 27 -9.13 3.06 -4.65
C CYS A 27 -10.31 2.29 -4.06
N VAL A 28 -11.54 2.73 -4.30
CA VAL A 28 -12.77 2.05 -3.90
C VAL A 28 -12.91 0.73 -4.66
N THR A 29 -12.80 0.77 -5.99
CA THR A 29 -12.86 -0.42 -6.86
C THR A 29 -11.83 -1.47 -6.46
N VAL A 30 -10.57 -1.08 -6.27
CA VAL A 30 -9.52 -2.02 -5.85
C VAL A 30 -9.83 -2.61 -4.47
N CYS A 31 -10.29 -1.80 -3.53
CA CYS A 31 -10.62 -2.25 -2.18
C CYS A 31 -11.83 -3.23 -2.17
N GLN A 32 -12.84 -2.97 -2.99
CA GLN A 32 -14.07 -3.76 -3.05
C GLN A 32 -13.91 -5.00 -3.93
N ASP A 33 -13.46 -4.82 -5.18
CA ASP A 33 -13.52 -5.87 -6.20
C ASP A 33 -12.28 -6.77 -6.20
N MET A 34 -11.10 -6.25 -5.84
CA MET A 34 -9.86 -7.01 -5.88
C MET A 34 -9.44 -7.54 -4.51
N VAL A 35 -9.55 -6.71 -3.47
CA VAL A 35 -9.18 -7.10 -2.09
C VAL A 35 -10.37 -7.70 -1.35
N GLY A 36 -11.60 -7.26 -1.64
CA GLY A 36 -12.83 -7.72 -0.98
C GLY A 36 -13.03 -7.17 0.43
N SER A 37 -12.23 -6.18 0.86
CA SER A 37 -12.31 -5.67 2.24
C SER A 37 -13.44 -4.65 2.45
N ASN A 38 -13.88 -3.96 1.40
CA ASN A 38 -14.94 -2.93 1.43
C ASN A 38 -14.66 -1.76 2.41
N ALA A 39 -13.41 -1.56 2.81
CA ALA A 39 -13.02 -0.51 3.75
C ALA A 39 -13.14 0.91 3.16
N LEU A 40 -13.10 1.03 1.84
CA LEU A 40 -13.24 2.31 1.14
C LEU A 40 -14.57 2.38 0.42
N SER A 41 -15.22 3.53 0.56
CA SER A 41 -16.49 3.81 -0.11
C SER A 41 -16.58 5.28 -0.52
N THR A 42 -17.46 5.56 -1.48
CA THR A 42 -17.76 6.95 -1.83
C THR A 42 -18.83 7.48 -0.87
N VAL A 43 -18.51 8.55 -0.17
CA VAL A 43 -19.43 9.19 0.78
C VAL A 43 -19.79 10.59 0.32
N LYS A 44 -20.99 11.01 0.69
CA LYS A 44 -21.40 12.40 0.44
C LYS A 44 -20.59 13.33 1.33
N ARG A 45 -20.03 14.36 0.72
CA ARG A 45 -19.38 15.43 1.44
C ARG A 45 -20.41 16.14 2.31
N PRO A 46 -20.18 16.30 3.62
CA PRO A 46 -20.93 17.25 4.43
C PRO A 46 -20.48 18.65 4.01
N SER A 47 -21.08 19.21 3.01
CA SER A 47 -20.75 20.55 2.57
C SER A 47 -22.01 21.34 2.34
N ASP A 48 -21.89 22.62 2.55
CA ASP A 48 -22.85 23.57 2.08
C ASP A 48 -23.09 23.33 0.59
N ALA A 49 -24.34 23.11 0.23
CA ALA A 49 -24.70 22.98 -1.17
C ALA A 49 -24.15 24.22 -1.90
N ILE A 50 -23.61 23.99 -3.12
CA ILE A 50 -23.28 25.13 -3.98
C ILE A 50 -24.54 25.98 -4.01
N GLU A 51 -24.42 27.26 -3.65
CA GLU A 51 -25.55 28.17 -3.63
C GLU A 51 -26.24 28.10 -4.98
N LYS A 52 -27.55 27.92 -4.97
CA LYS A 52 -28.35 27.79 -6.18
C LYS A 52 -28.22 29.02 -7.10
N THR A 53 -27.80 30.15 -6.55
CA THR A 53 -27.48 31.38 -7.27
C THR A 53 -26.44 31.20 -8.37
N PHE A 54 -25.43 30.35 -8.14
CA PHE A 54 -24.39 30.11 -9.17
C PHE A 54 -24.85 29.17 -10.30
N LYS A 55 -26.02 28.54 -10.18
CA LYS A 55 -26.52 27.61 -11.18
C LYS A 55 -26.79 28.32 -12.52
N ASP A 56 -27.27 29.57 -12.46
CA ASP A 56 -27.65 30.33 -13.64
C ASP A 56 -26.47 31.16 -14.21
N GLU A 57 -25.41 31.34 -13.41
CA GLU A 57 -24.19 32.08 -13.79
C GLU A 57 -23.10 31.18 -14.40
N MET A 58 -23.21 29.88 -14.25
CA MET A 58 -22.20 28.91 -14.72
C MET A 58 -22.72 28.11 -15.93
N PRO A 59 -21.81 27.68 -16.85
CA PRO A 59 -22.15 26.68 -17.84
C PRO A 59 -22.72 25.43 -17.17
N LYS A 60 -23.79 24.87 -17.73
CA LYS A 60 -24.51 23.71 -17.15
C LYS A 60 -23.59 22.53 -16.83
N ASP A 61 -22.63 22.26 -17.73
CA ASP A 61 -21.68 21.15 -17.55
C ASP A 61 -20.70 21.42 -16.40
N ALA A 62 -20.22 22.64 -16.25
CA ALA A 62 -19.35 23.04 -15.17
C ALA A 62 -20.07 22.95 -13.81
N TYR A 63 -21.33 23.41 -13.74
CA TYR A 63 -22.14 23.30 -12.53
C TYR A 63 -22.42 21.83 -12.17
N ALA A 64 -22.74 20.99 -13.15
CA ALA A 64 -22.99 19.56 -12.92
C ALA A 64 -21.72 18.86 -12.40
N MET A 65 -20.57 19.13 -13.00
CA MET A 65 -19.28 18.59 -12.57
C MET A 65 -18.91 19.05 -11.16
N TRP A 66 -19.03 20.34 -10.89
CA TRP A 66 -18.76 20.90 -9.57
C TRP A 66 -19.68 20.31 -8.50
N ASN A 67 -20.98 20.19 -8.80
CA ASN A 67 -21.95 19.60 -7.88
C ASN A 67 -21.66 18.11 -7.61
N LYS A 68 -21.15 17.38 -8.61
CA LYS A 68 -20.68 16.01 -8.45
C LYS A 68 -19.45 15.95 -7.54
N LEU A 69 -18.42 16.75 -7.79
CA LEU A 69 -17.20 16.81 -7.01
C LEU A 69 -17.44 17.24 -5.55
N ASN A 70 -18.37 18.15 -5.32
CA ASN A 70 -18.73 18.57 -3.96
C ASN A 70 -19.50 17.53 -3.17
N LYS A 71 -20.13 16.57 -3.85
CA LYS A 71 -20.96 15.53 -3.20
C LYS A 71 -20.23 14.27 -2.86
N SER A 72 -18.98 14.09 -3.31
CA SER A 72 -18.27 12.85 -3.18
C SER A 72 -16.93 13.03 -2.51
N LEU A 73 -16.68 12.26 -1.50
CA LEU A 73 -15.39 12.04 -0.83
C LEU A 73 -15.17 10.55 -0.69
N ILE A 74 -13.94 10.15 -0.45
CA ILE A 74 -13.65 8.78 -0.08
C ILE A 74 -13.81 8.67 1.44
N GLY A 75 -14.67 7.75 1.86
CA GLY A 75 -14.85 7.34 3.26
C GLY A 75 -13.97 6.14 3.58
N TYR A 76 -13.57 6.04 4.83
CA TYR A 76 -12.70 4.99 5.34
C TYR A 76 -13.32 4.32 6.56
N ASP A 77 -13.36 2.99 6.53
CA ASP A 77 -13.75 2.13 7.64
C ASP A 77 -12.49 1.41 8.16
N ALA A 78 -12.07 1.79 9.36
CA ALA A 78 -10.88 1.24 9.98
C ALA A 78 -11.02 -0.24 10.37
N ASP A 79 -12.23 -0.67 10.75
CA ASP A 79 -12.50 -2.03 11.19
C ASP A 79 -12.50 -3.02 10.01
N ALA A 80 -12.92 -2.56 8.85
CA ALA A 80 -12.90 -3.36 7.63
C ALA A 80 -11.54 -3.34 6.92
N CYS A 81 -10.64 -2.40 7.24
CA CYS A 81 -9.38 -2.22 6.54
C CYS A 81 -8.34 -3.28 6.92
N THR A 82 -7.83 -4.01 5.92
CA THR A 82 -6.75 -5.01 6.09
C THR A 82 -5.35 -4.40 6.06
N ASN A 83 -5.21 -3.09 5.93
CA ASN A 83 -3.93 -2.38 5.79
C ASN A 83 -3.04 -2.89 4.64
N CYS A 84 -3.63 -3.42 3.58
CA CYS A 84 -2.88 -3.96 2.43
C CYS A 84 -2.19 -2.88 1.58
N GLY A 85 -2.69 -1.65 1.59
CA GLY A 85 -2.13 -0.52 0.83
C GLY A 85 -2.36 -0.57 -0.68
N GLU A 86 -3.23 -1.45 -1.21
CA GLU A 86 -3.54 -1.52 -2.64
C GLU A 86 -4.15 -0.22 -3.18
N CYS A 87 -4.92 0.47 -2.35
CA CYS A 87 -5.47 1.77 -2.67
C CYS A 87 -4.40 2.85 -2.94
N ILE A 88 -3.21 2.73 -2.31
CA ILE A 88 -2.06 3.61 -2.58
C ILE A 88 -1.54 3.39 -4.00
N SER A 89 -1.39 2.12 -4.41
CA SER A 89 -0.94 1.75 -5.75
C SER A 89 -1.93 2.18 -6.84
N ALA A 90 -3.22 2.20 -6.52
CA ALA A 90 -4.29 2.57 -7.45
C ALA A 90 -4.49 4.08 -7.60
N CYS A 91 -4.02 4.91 -6.64
CA CYS A 91 -4.26 6.34 -6.64
C CYS A 91 -3.41 7.08 -7.69
N PRO A 92 -4.01 7.73 -8.70
CA PRO A 92 -3.27 8.36 -9.80
C PRO A 92 -2.68 9.74 -9.45
N VAL A 93 -3.12 10.35 -8.34
CA VAL A 93 -2.81 11.76 -8.02
C VAL A 93 -2.10 11.96 -6.68
N GLY A 94 -1.71 10.89 -6.00
CA GLY A 94 -1.04 10.99 -4.70
C GLY A 94 -1.94 11.50 -3.56
N ALA A 95 -3.26 11.44 -3.72
CA ALA A 95 -4.19 11.72 -2.63
C ALA A 95 -4.14 10.63 -1.53
N LEU A 96 -3.79 9.40 -1.91
CA LEU A 96 -3.49 8.31 -1.00
C LEU A 96 -2.01 7.96 -1.14
N VAL A 97 -1.27 8.06 -0.06
CA VAL A 97 0.17 7.79 -0.01
C VAL A 97 0.51 6.98 1.23
N SER A 98 1.61 6.23 1.16
CA SER A 98 2.14 5.55 2.34
C SER A 98 2.63 6.57 3.36
N HIS A 99 2.25 6.40 4.62
CA HIS A 99 2.71 7.25 5.71
C HIS A 99 4.24 7.26 5.81
N ASP A 100 4.86 6.10 5.73
CA ASP A 100 6.31 5.94 5.92
C ASP A 100 7.12 6.42 4.71
N PHE A 101 6.53 6.41 3.52
CA PHE A 101 7.23 6.80 2.30
C PHE A 101 7.09 8.29 1.99
N GLN A 102 6.02 8.94 2.46
CA GLN A 102 5.77 10.35 2.15
C GLN A 102 6.97 11.23 2.53
N TYR A 103 7.48 12.00 1.58
CA TYR A 103 8.64 12.91 1.72
C TYR A 103 10.00 12.23 1.99
N THR A 104 10.12 10.91 1.88
CA THR A 104 11.40 10.21 2.12
C THR A 104 12.28 10.12 0.88
N SER A 105 11.69 9.97 -0.30
CA SER A 105 12.41 9.93 -1.58
C SER A 105 11.48 10.24 -2.75
N ASN A 106 12.06 10.66 -3.87
CA ASN A 106 11.31 10.79 -5.12
C ASN A 106 11.22 9.43 -5.83
N ALA A 107 10.07 9.16 -6.44
CA ALA A 107 9.81 7.88 -7.12
C ALA A 107 10.81 7.60 -8.27
N TRP A 108 11.26 8.63 -8.98
CA TRP A 108 12.22 8.49 -10.10
C TRP A 108 13.66 8.17 -9.66
N GLU A 109 13.98 8.34 -8.38
CA GLU A 109 15.29 7.99 -7.82
C GLU A 109 15.38 6.50 -7.44
N LEU A 110 14.25 5.82 -7.44
CA LEU A 110 14.14 4.44 -6.98
C LEU A 110 14.25 3.46 -8.16
N LYS A 111 15.02 2.41 -7.94
CA LYS A 111 15.13 1.28 -8.86
C LYS A 111 14.20 0.15 -8.41
N LYS A 112 13.33 -0.31 -9.31
CA LYS A 112 12.44 -1.46 -9.07
C LYS A 112 13.22 -2.77 -9.23
N ILE A 113 13.11 -3.64 -8.24
CA ILE A 113 13.61 -5.00 -8.26
C ILE A 113 12.43 -5.94 -8.14
N PRO A 114 12.16 -6.81 -9.14
CA PRO A 114 11.09 -7.77 -9.06
C PRO A 114 11.36 -8.79 -7.95
N ALA A 115 10.31 -9.12 -7.20
CA ALA A 115 10.37 -10.06 -6.08
C ALA A 115 9.02 -10.78 -5.91
N ALA A 116 9.04 -11.88 -5.19
CA ALA A 116 7.85 -12.52 -4.67
C ALA A 116 7.62 -12.11 -3.21
N ASN A 117 6.35 -12.02 -2.82
CA ASN A 117 5.99 -11.70 -1.44
C ASN A 117 6.41 -12.83 -0.48
N PRO A 118 7.36 -12.61 0.44
CA PRO A 118 7.82 -13.63 1.36
C PRO A 118 6.86 -13.84 2.57
N HIS A 119 5.84 -13.00 2.70
CA HIS A 119 4.92 -13.01 3.84
C HIS A 119 3.56 -13.63 3.49
N SER A 120 3.44 -14.30 2.35
CA SER A 120 2.22 -14.96 1.92
C SER A 120 2.53 -16.21 1.10
N SER A 121 1.74 -17.26 1.29
CA SER A 121 1.89 -18.53 0.57
C SER A 121 1.55 -18.47 -0.91
N ASP A 122 0.89 -17.42 -1.37
CA ASP A 122 0.57 -17.18 -2.78
C ASP A 122 1.77 -16.60 -3.56
N CYS A 123 2.84 -16.21 -2.87
CA CYS A 123 4.03 -15.61 -3.47
C CYS A 123 3.70 -14.45 -4.42
N ALA A 124 2.71 -13.62 -4.07
CA ALA A 124 2.24 -12.53 -4.90
C ALA A 124 3.40 -11.68 -5.46
N PHE A 125 3.33 -11.37 -6.75
CA PHE A 125 4.37 -10.61 -7.42
C PHE A 125 4.40 -9.17 -6.93
N MET A 126 5.60 -8.68 -6.60
CA MET A 126 5.83 -7.32 -6.12
C MET A 126 7.17 -6.77 -6.58
N TYR A 127 7.40 -5.50 -6.32
CA TYR A 127 8.67 -4.83 -6.55
C TYR A 127 9.19 -4.24 -5.25
N TYR A 128 10.43 -4.56 -4.90
CA TYR A 128 11.21 -3.75 -3.97
C TYR A 128 11.73 -2.51 -4.69
N GLU A 129 11.43 -1.34 -4.17
CA GLU A 129 11.98 -0.10 -4.68
C GLU A 129 13.12 0.37 -3.79
N ILE A 130 14.34 0.30 -4.33
CA ILE A 130 15.59 0.56 -3.64
C ILE A 130 16.26 1.83 -4.14
N LYS A 131 17.03 2.46 -3.27
CA LYS A 131 17.95 3.55 -3.60
C LYS A 131 19.35 3.19 -3.08
N HIS A 132 20.37 3.56 -3.86
CA HIS A 132 21.75 3.51 -3.39
C HIS A 132 22.02 4.78 -2.57
N GLU A 133 22.27 4.62 -1.28
CA GLU A 133 22.45 5.76 -0.37
C GLU A 133 23.88 6.33 -0.39
N SER A 134 24.86 5.63 -0.96
CA SER A 134 26.24 6.07 -1.04
C SER A 134 26.86 5.81 -2.40
N ILE A 135 27.81 6.65 -2.76
CA ILE A 135 28.68 6.52 -3.95
C ILE A 135 29.82 5.51 -3.70
N ASP A 136 30.07 5.17 -2.45
CA ASP A 136 31.15 4.26 -2.06
C ASP A 136 30.84 2.79 -2.34
N LYS A 137 31.89 1.97 -2.52
CA LYS A 137 31.78 0.53 -2.81
C LYS A 137 31.06 -0.29 -1.73
N HIS A 138 30.85 0.29 -0.55
CA HIS A 138 30.11 -0.30 0.58
C HIS A 138 28.69 0.24 0.72
N ALA A 139 28.14 0.81 -0.35
CA ALA A 139 26.77 1.34 -0.37
C ALA A 139 25.76 0.28 0.05
N THR A 140 25.09 0.53 1.16
CA THR A 140 23.95 -0.28 1.58
C THR A 140 22.77 0.02 0.67
N LYS A 141 22.18 -1.02 0.10
CA LYS A 141 20.93 -0.91 -0.64
C LYS A 141 19.81 -0.92 0.37
N LYS A 142 19.10 0.18 0.48
CA LYS A 142 17.94 0.29 1.36
C LYS A 142 16.66 0.16 0.54
N ILE A 143 15.72 -0.63 1.04
CA ILE A 143 14.36 -0.70 0.50
C ILE A 143 13.59 0.50 1.05
N TYR A 144 13.00 1.29 0.16
CA TYR A 144 12.24 2.49 0.51
C TYR A 144 10.75 2.24 0.54
N ARG A 145 10.27 1.37 -0.35
CA ARG A 145 8.87 0.93 -0.39
C ARG A 145 8.72 -0.34 -1.20
N VAL A 146 7.55 -0.95 -1.07
CA VAL A 146 7.10 -2.06 -1.91
C VAL A 146 5.93 -1.59 -2.76
N THR A 147 6.01 -1.87 -4.06
CA THR A 147 4.93 -1.62 -5.03
C THR A 147 4.56 -2.90 -5.77
N ASN A 148 3.38 -2.92 -6.36
CA ASN A 148 2.89 -4.01 -7.19
C ASN A 148 2.00 -3.46 -8.30
N GLU A 149 1.62 -4.35 -9.19
CA GLU A 149 0.63 -4.09 -10.24
C GLU A 149 -0.67 -4.80 -9.82
N PRO A 150 -1.69 -4.09 -9.29
CA PRO A 150 -2.88 -4.73 -8.71
C PRO A 150 -3.63 -5.68 -9.64
N HIS A 151 -3.55 -5.45 -10.96
CA HIS A 151 -4.19 -6.31 -11.95
C HIS A 151 -3.49 -7.66 -12.18
N TYR A 152 -2.27 -7.84 -11.67
CA TYR A 152 -1.58 -9.15 -11.68
C TYR A 152 -1.74 -9.88 -10.37
N SER A 153 -1.57 -9.18 -9.26
CA SER A 153 -1.71 -9.76 -7.92
C SER A 153 -1.91 -8.66 -6.88
N THR A 154 -2.61 -8.98 -5.82
CA THR A 154 -2.71 -8.12 -4.63
C THR A 154 -1.66 -8.54 -3.61
N VAL A 155 -1.10 -7.57 -2.89
CA VAL A 155 -0.10 -7.80 -1.84
C VAL A 155 -0.74 -7.50 -0.49
N ASN A 156 -0.52 -8.37 0.48
CA ASN A 156 -1.00 -8.15 1.84
C ASN A 156 -0.20 -7.06 2.57
N GLY A 157 -0.70 -6.59 3.71
CA GLY A 157 -0.07 -5.53 4.48
C GLY A 157 1.37 -5.88 4.94
N SER A 158 1.61 -7.12 5.33
CA SER A 158 2.95 -7.58 5.72
C SER A 158 3.92 -7.53 4.53
N GLY A 159 3.51 -8.01 3.35
CA GLY A 159 4.33 -7.94 2.15
C GLY A 159 4.66 -6.51 1.74
N ARG A 160 3.72 -5.59 1.94
CA ARG A 160 3.90 -4.19 1.54
C ARG A 160 4.72 -3.36 2.53
N PHE A 161 4.57 -3.56 3.83
CA PHE A 161 5.11 -2.66 4.85
C PHE A 161 6.20 -3.27 5.73
N ALA A 162 6.43 -4.60 5.68
CA ALA A 162 7.45 -5.25 6.50
C ALA A 162 8.90 -5.06 6.00
N TYR A 163 9.12 -4.31 4.92
CA TYR A 163 10.47 -4.05 4.37
C TYR A 163 11.42 -3.35 5.36
N ASP A 164 10.90 -2.65 6.34
CA ASP A 164 11.71 -2.07 7.43
C ASP A 164 12.38 -3.14 8.27
N PHE A 165 11.74 -4.28 8.46
CA PHE A 165 12.33 -5.43 9.11
C PHE A 165 13.49 -5.99 8.29
N GLU A 166 13.33 -6.10 6.98
CA GLU A 166 14.38 -6.55 6.06
C GLU A 166 15.58 -5.60 6.03
N ASN A 167 15.34 -4.29 6.12
CA ASN A 167 16.40 -3.29 6.21
C ASN A 167 17.22 -3.37 7.52
N LYS A 168 16.65 -3.95 8.57
CA LYS A 168 17.26 -4.08 9.90
C LYS A 168 17.91 -5.43 10.16
N VAL A 169 17.84 -6.36 9.21
CA VAL A 169 18.45 -7.69 9.37
C VAL A 169 19.98 -7.53 9.36
N GLU A 170 20.56 -7.68 10.53
CA GLU A 170 22.00 -7.83 10.72
C GLU A 170 22.51 -9.12 10.06
N ALA A 171 23.83 -9.24 9.94
CA ALA A 171 24.45 -10.42 9.31
C ALA A 171 23.87 -11.72 9.86
N LYS A 172 23.43 -12.61 8.97
CA LYS A 172 22.84 -13.90 9.31
C LYS A 172 23.78 -14.68 10.21
N ASP A 173 23.31 -15.09 11.38
CA ASP A 173 24.04 -16.00 12.25
C ASP A 173 24.07 -17.40 11.64
N ALA A 174 25.21 -17.72 11.00
CA ALA A 174 25.42 -19.01 10.36
C ALA A 174 25.40 -20.20 11.36
N LYS A 175 25.64 -19.95 12.64
CA LYS A 175 25.53 -20.96 13.69
C LYS A 175 24.09 -21.24 14.02
N ALA A 176 23.29 -20.19 14.29
CA ALA A 176 21.85 -20.32 14.56
C ALA A 176 21.13 -21.01 13.41
N PHE A 177 21.52 -20.74 12.16
CA PHE A 177 20.95 -21.40 10.98
C PHE A 177 21.26 -22.91 10.96
N ARG A 178 22.50 -23.31 11.22
CA ARG A 178 22.88 -24.75 11.32
C ARG A 178 22.16 -25.45 12.46
N ASP A 179 22.10 -24.83 13.63
CA ASP A 179 21.42 -25.36 14.81
C ASP A 179 19.91 -25.55 14.52
N ALA A 180 19.29 -24.63 13.79
CA ALA A 180 17.90 -24.75 13.31
C ALA A 180 17.72 -25.94 12.36
N ILE A 181 18.59 -26.12 11.37
CA ILE A 181 18.53 -27.26 10.44
C ILE A 181 18.66 -28.58 11.20
N GLU A 182 19.57 -28.67 12.17
CA GLU A 182 19.71 -29.87 12.99
C GLU A 182 18.49 -30.14 13.87
N ALA A 183 17.87 -29.09 14.40
CA ALA A 183 16.63 -29.21 15.14
C ALA A 183 15.49 -29.73 14.25
N PHE A 184 15.36 -29.22 13.02
CA PHE A 184 14.38 -29.73 12.04
C PHE A 184 14.61 -31.21 11.73
N LYS A 185 15.85 -31.65 11.51
CA LYS A 185 16.17 -33.06 11.21
C LYS A 185 15.82 -34.00 12.38
N LYS A 186 15.84 -33.50 13.61
CA LYS A 186 15.52 -34.29 14.83
C LYS A 186 14.02 -34.21 15.18
N ALA A 187 13.28 -33.31 14.61
CA ALA A 187 11.87 -33.08 14.94
C ALA A 187 10.99 -34.25 14.42
N LYS A 188 10.15 -34.80 15.28
CA LYS A 188 9.14 -35.81 14.90
C LYS A 188 7.91 -35.17 14.21
N ASN A 189 7.59 -33.96 14.60
CA ASN A 189 6.44 -33.21 14.06
C ASN A 189 6.84 -31.77 13.78
N ILE A 190 6.50 -31.25 12.64
CA ILE A 190 6.71 -29.86 12.24
C ILE A 190 5.33 -29.24 12.02
N LYS A 191 5.06 -28.11 12.68
CA LYS A 191 3.83 -27.34 12.49
C LYS A 191 4.14 -26.13 11.62
N PHE A 192 3.35 -25.96 10.57
CA PHE A 192 3.41 -24.81 9.68
C PHE A 192 2.21 -23.89 9.94
N ASN A 193 2.41 -22.61 9.69
CA ASN A 193 1.31 -21.67 9.55
C ASN A 193 0.91 -21.54 8.07
N SER A 194 -0.14 -20.77 7.78
CA SER A 194 -0.63 -20.56 6.43
C SER A 194 0.28 -19.69 5.56
N PHE A 195 1.39 -19.19 6.08
CA PHE A 195 2.33 -18.32 5.36
C PHE A 195 3.48 -19.08 4.70
N ILE A 196 3.58 -20.39 4.91
CA ILE A 196 4.59 -21.21 4.23
C ILE A 196 4.24 -21.33 2.74
N THR A 197 5.24 -21.21 1.88
CA THR A 197 5.08 -21.43 0.44
C THR A 197 5.05 -22.93 0.12
N ASN A 198 4.51 -23.27 -1.06
CA ASN A 198 4.50 -24.67 -1.53
C ASN A 198 5.92 -25.21 -1.71
N GLU A 199 6.84 -24.37 -2.17
CA GLU A 199 8.25 -24.71 -2.38
C GLU A 199 8.95 -24.99 -1.04
N GLU A 200 8.73 -24.17 -0.04
CA GLU A 200 9.27 -24.39 1.31
C GLU A 200 8.72 -25.67 1.94
N ALA A 201 7.42 -25.92 1.79
CA ALA A 201 6.80 -27.15 2.26
C ALA A 201 7.41 -28.40 1.57
N LEU A 202 7.65 -28.32 0.26
CA LEU A 202 8.26 -29.41 -0.52
C LEU A 202 9.71 -29.66 -0.09
N ILE A 203 10.48 -28.61 0.21
CA ILE A 203 11.87 -28.72 0.69
C ILE A 203 11.91 -29.41 2.06
N LEU A 204 10.96 -29.08 2.93
CA LEU A 204 10.91 -29.64 4.28
C LEU A 204 10.37 -31.08 4.34
N GLN A 205 9.73 -31.57 3.27
CA GLN A 205 9.31 -32.97 3.13
C GLN A 205 10.44 -33.92 2.69
N LYS A 206 11.52 -33.38 2.13
CA LYS A 206 12.72 -34.13 1.71
C LYS A 206 13.73 -34.27 2.85
#